data_b6793f0a10d4b45522113dda86f4610b
#
_entry.id   b6793f0a10d4b45522113dda86f4610b
#
_cell.length_a   1.000
_cell.length_b   1.000
_cell.length_c   1.000
_cell.angle_alpha   90.00
_cell.angle_beta   90.00
_cell.angle_gamma   90.00
#
_symmetry.space_group_name_H-M   'P 1'
#
loop_
_entity.id
_entity.type
_entity.pdbx_description
1 polymer ?
#
loop_
_entity_poly.entity_id
_entity_poly.type
_entity_poly.pdbx_seq_one_letter_code
_entity_poly.pdbx_strand_id
1 'polypeptide(L)'
;MGSEMCIRDRSVILQNIAYLIWNPTAHPFHADLGLPINIAGITLPMTYLWMLVTGFVVAGALYFFLNKTKMGLGVRAVAFSKDISNLVGINVPLYISIIFGIACALAGIAGTLVGPTYQVVVYMGYIILLKAFASAVVGGFGSLPGAIVGGFTVGLFETACSFFISGSHKDAYAFLLMVVVLLIKPTGFFGVQVKMKA
;
A
#
# COMPACT_ATOMS: atom_id res chain seq x y z
N MET A 1 7.81 5.46 24.06
CA MET A 1 7.96 4.00 24.03
C MET A 1 6.68 3.23 24.41
N GLY A 2 5.81 3.71 25.31
CA GLY A 2 4.60 2.97 25.70
C GLY A 2 3.48 2.90 24.66
N SER A 3 3.29 3.92 23.84
CA SER A 3 2.18 3.97 22.87
C SER A 3 2.36 3.06 21.64
N GLU A 4 3.58 2.88 21.18
CA GLU A 4 3.87 2.01 20.03
C GLU A 4 3.73 0.53 20.40
N MET A 5 4.14 0.14 21.61
CA MET A 5 3.88 -1.19 22.15
C MET A 5 2.39 -1.50 22.21
N CYS A 6 1.58 -0.57 22.75
CA CYS A 6 0.13 -0.77 22.83
C CYS A 6 -0.56 -0.95 21.45
N ILE A 7 -0.09 -0.26 20.40
CA ILE A 7 -0.65 -0.40 19.05
C ILE A 7 -0.33 -1.79 18.50
N ARG A 8 0.90 -2.25 18.67
CA ARG A 8 1.35 -3.58 18.24
C ARG A 8 0.61 -4.69 18.98
N ASP A 9 0.47 -4.55 20.30
CA ASP A 9 -0.25 -5.51 21.13
C ASP A 9 -1.72 -5.64 20.75
N ARG A 10 -2.41 -4.54 20.45
CA ARG A 10 -3.78 -4.56 19.92
C ARG A 10 -3.89 -5.27 18.58
N SER A 11 -2.94 -5.05 17.68
CA SER A 11 -2.90 -5.74 16.39
C SER A 11 -2.73 -7.24 16.57
N VAL A 12 -1.83 -7.67 17.46
CA VAL A 12 -1.61 -9.09 17.76
C VAL A 12 -2.83 -9.72 18.42
N ILE A 13 -3.49 -9.03 19.34
CA ILE A 13 -4.72 -9.52 19.99
C ILE A 13 -5.83 -9.72 18.94
N LEU A 14 -6.06 -8.74 18.05
CA LEU A 14 -7.06 -8.84 16.99
C LEU A 14 -6.77 -9.99 16.03
N GLN A 15 -5.50 -10.19 15.65
CA GLN A 15 -5.07 -11.31 14.82
C GLN A 15 -5.32 -12.66 15.52
N ASN A 16 -5.01 -12.78 16.80
CA ASN A 16 -5.25 -14.01 17.55
C ASN A 16 -6.75 -14.29 17.74
N ILE A 17 -7.58 -13.26 17.96
CA ILE A 17 -9.04 -13.41 18.01
C ILE A 17 -9.57 -13.89 16.65
N ALA A 18 -9.12 -13.28 15.56
CA ALA A 18 -9.51 -13.71 14.22
C ALA A 18 -9.08 -15.17 13.95
N TYR A 19 -7.90 -15.56 14.42
CA TYR A 19 -7.37 -16.92 14.31
C TYR A 19 -8.24 -17.96 15.07
N LEU A 20 -8.74 -17.59 16.24
CA LEU A 20 -9.62 -18.44 17.05
C LEU A 20 -11.02 -18.58 16.43
N ILE A 21 -11.53 -17.53 15.77
CA ILE A 21 -12.89 -17.53 15.18
C ILE A 21 -12.91 -18.23 13.81
N TRP A 22 -11.93 -17.90 12.93
CA TRP A 22 -11.95 -18.36 11.53
C TRP A 22 -11.02 -19.54 11.22
N ASN A 23 -10.29 -20.09 12.18
CA ASN A 23 -9.26 -21.11 12.00
C ASN A 23 -8.07 -20.68 11.10
N PRO A 24 -6.91 -21.35 11.23
CA PRO A 24 -5.71 -21.03 10.43
C PRO A 24 -5.77 -21.49 8.97
N THR A 25 -6.84 -22.19 8.58
CA THR A 25 -6.95 -22.75 7.23
C THR A 25 -7.11 -21.63 6.20
N ALA A 26 -6.30 -21.69 5.13
CA ALA A 26 -6.44 -20.80 4.00
C ALA A 26 -7.81 -21.00 3.34
N HIS A 27 -8.62 -19.96 3.31
CA HIS A 27 -9.90 -20.00 2.64
C HIS A 27 -9.71 -19.53 1.20
N PRO A 28 -9.91 -20.41 0.19
CA PRO A 28 -9.84 -20.00 -1.20
C PRO A 28 -11.05 -19.08 -1.49
N PHE A 29 -10.75 -17.85 -1.85
CA PHE A 29 -11.76 -16.91 -2.28
C PHE A 29 -11.83 -16.94 -3.82
N HIS A 30 -12.77 -17.71 -4.35
CA HIS A 30 -13.03 -17.74 -5.79
C HIS A 30 -13.96 -16.58 -6.14
N ALA A 31 -13.41 -15.49 -6.61
CA ALA A 31 -14.18 -14.45 -7.27
C ALA A 31 -14.24 -14.81 -8.76
N ASP A 32 -15.34 -15.46 -9.19
CA ASP A 32 -15.62 -15.67 -10.62
C ASP A 32 -16.02 -14.33 -11.27
N LEU A 33 -14.99 -13.49 -11.51
CA LEU A 33 -15.14 -12.16 -12.12
C LEU A 33 -15.31 -12.21 -13.65
N GLY A 34 -15.54 -13.37 -14.22
CA GLY A 34 -15.77 -13.58 -15.64
C GLY A 34 -14.84 -14.59 -16.30
N LEU A 35 -15.12 -14.90 -17.55
CA LEU A 35 -14.35 -15.87 -18.35
C LEU A 35 -12.93 -15.32 -18.61
N PRO A 36 -11.91 -16.19 -18.55
CA PRO A 36 -10.53 -15.78 -18.86
C PRO A 36 -10.42 -15.28 -20.29
N ILE A 37 -9.75 -14.16 -20.48
CA ILE A 37 -9.52 -13.60 -21.81
C ILE A 37 -8.28 -14.27 -22.42
N ASN A 38 -8.46 -14.90 -23.59
CA ASN A 38 -7.38 -15.46 -24.38
C ASN A 38 -6.87 -14.41 -25.37
N ILE A 39 -5.71 -13.81 -25.09
CA ILE A 39 -5.04 -12.89 -26.01
C ILE A 39 -3.78 -13.59 -26.53
N ALA A 40 -3.72 -13.85 -27.83
CA ALA A 40 -2.56 -14.44 -28.51
C ALA A 40 -2.04 -15.76 -27.88
N GLY A 41 -2.95 -16.61 -27.36
CA GLY A 41 -2.57 -17.90 -26.76
C GLY A 41 -2.19 -17.84 -25.29
N ILE A 42 -2.24 -16.68 -24.65
CA ILE A 42 -2.01 -16.48 -23.22
C ILE A 42 -3.37 -16.30 -22.53
N THR A 43 -3.70 -17.19 -21.58
CA THR A 43 -4.91 -17.10 -20.78
C THR A 43 -4.65 -16.14 -19.61
N LEU A 44 -5.24 -14.94 -19.65
CA LEU A 44 -5.19 -13.98 -18.55
C LEU A 44 -6.45 -14.12 -17.69
N PRO A 45 -6.31 -14.46 -16.40
CA PRO A 45 -7.45 -14.42 -15.48
C PRO A 45 -8.01 -12.99 -15.38
N MET A 46 -9.31 -12.84 -15.54
CA MET A 46 -10.00 -11.54 -15.52
C MET A 46 -9.74 -10.75 -14.23
N THR A 47 -9.45 -11.44 -13.14
CA THR A 47 -9.12 -10.88 -11.83
C THR A 47 -7.95 -9.88 -11.89
N TYR A 48 -6.87 -10.19 -12.63
CA TYR A 48 -5.71 -9.28 -12.74
C TYR A 48 -6.05 -8.00 -13.49
N LEU A 49 -6.92 -8.07 -14.49
CA LEU A 49 -7.36 -6.90 -15.23
C LEU A 49 -8.21 -5.98 -14.34
N TRP A 50 -9.12 -6.55 -13.57
CA TRP A 50 -9.90 -5.81 -12.58
C TRP A 50 -9.03 -5.16 -11.51
N MET A 51 -8.01 -5.87 -11.00
CA MET A 51 -7.02 -5.29 -10.05
C MET A 51 -6.31 -4.09 -10.64
N LEU A 52 -5.88 -4.18 -11.90
CA LEU A 52 -5.17 -3.10 -12.58
C LEU A 52 -6.08 -1.88 -12.80
N VAL A 53 -7.29 -2.09 -13.30
CA VAL A 53 -8.26 -1.00 -13.55
C VAL A 53 -8.67 -0.32 -12.25
N THR A 54 -9.07 -1.09 -11.24
CA THR A 54 -9.45 -0.52 -9.93
C THR A 54 -8.29 0.17 -9.24
N GLY A 55 -7.07 -0.37 -9.34
CA GLY A 55 -5.87 0.27 -8.81
C GLY A 55 -5.63 1.65 -9.42
N PHE A 56 -5.72 1.79 -10.75
CA PHE A 56 -5.59 3.08 -11.43
C PHE A 56 -6.74 4.05 -11.10
N VAL A 57 -7.98 3.56 -11.04
CA VAL A 57 -9.14 4.39 -10.68
C VAL A 57 -9.00 4.93 -9.27
N VAL A 58 -8.65 4.10 -8.31
CA VAL A 58 -8.45 4.49 -6.90
C VAL A 58 -7.27 5.46 -6.77
N ALA A 59 -6.16 5.19 -7.44
CA ALA A 59 -4.99 6.09 -7.44
C ALA A 59 -5.32 7.45 -8.06
N GLY A 60 -6.05 7.47 -9.18
CA GLY A 60 -6.53 8.70 -9.83
C GLY A 60 -7.51 9.47 -8.96
N ALA A 61 -8.46 8.80 -8.32
CA ALA A 61 -9.42 9.41 -7.40
C ALA A 61 -8.70 10.05 -6.20
N LEU A 62 -7.73 9.35 -5.62
CA LEU A 62 -6.93 9.87 -4.51
C LEU A 62 -6.08 11.07 -4.95
N TYR A 63 -5.46 11.01 -6.11
CA TYR A 63 -4.69 12.11 -6.68
C TYR A 63 -5.58 13.35 -6.90
N PHE A 64 -6.77 13.17 -7.48
CA PHE A 64 -7.73 14.24 -7.68
C PHE A 64 -8.20 14.82 -6.35
N PHE A 65 -8.55 13.96 -5.38
CA PHE A 65 -8.97 14.38 -4.04
C PHE A 65 -7.90 15.23 -3.36
N LEU A 66 -6.65 14.77 -3.33
CA LEU A 66 -5.57 15.49 -2.64
C LEU A 66 -5.18 16.80 -3.32
N ASN A 67 -5.26 16.88 -4.67
CA ASN A 67 -4.76 18.04 -5.40
C ASN A 67 -5.85 19.06 -5.79
N LYS A 68 -7.10 18.63 -5.94
CA LYS A 68 -8.17 19.46 -6.46
C LYS A 68 -9.24 19.83 -5.43
N THR A 69 -9.26 19.19 -4.24
CA THR A 69 -10.28 19.51 -3.22
C THR A 69 -9.73 20.42 -2.12
N LYS A 70 -10.60 21.24 -1.53
CA LYS A 70 -10.27 22.06 -0.35
C LYS A 70 -9.87 21.18 0.85
N MET A 71 -10.49 20.01 1.00
CA MET A 71 -10.12 19.03 2.03
C MET A 71 -8.72 18.46 1.81
N GLY A 72 -8.35 18.14 0.57
CA GLY A 72 -7.01 17.69 0.24
C GLY A 72 -5.92 18.73 0.53
N LEU A 73 -6.24 20.02 0.35
CA LEU A 73 -5.34 21.10 0.74
C LEU A 73 -5.10 21.12 2.26
N GLY A 74 -6.16 20.98 3.05
CA GLY A 74 -6.06 20.87 4.52
C GLY A 74 -5.26 19.64 4.97
N VAL A 75 -5.51 18.48 4.35
CA VAL A 75 -4.74 17.26 4.61
C VAL A 75 -3.24 17.47 4.37
N ARG A 76 -2.86 18.11 3.26
CA ARG A 76 -1.45 18.40 2.97
C ARG A 76 -0.84 19.43 3.92
N ALA A 77 -1.60 20.44 4.32
CA ALA A 77 -1.16 21.43 5.31
C ALA A 77 -0.85 20.76 6.66
N VAL A 78 -1.76 19.92 7.17
CA VAL A 78 -1.58 19.16 8.42
C VAL A 78 -0.43 18.16 8.33
N ALA A 79 -0.23 17.54 7.17
CA ALA A 79 0.89 16.61 6.94
C ALA A 79 2.25 17.33 6.93
N PHE A 80 2.29 18.61 6.50
CA PHE A 80 3.52 19.41 6.51
C PHE A 80 3.91 19.86 7.93
N SER A 81 2.97 20.45 8.69
CA SER A 81 3.18 20.86 10.08
C SER A 81 1.87 20.99 10.83
N LYS A 82 1.72 20.22 11.90
CA LYS A 82 0.53 20.25 12.76
C LYS A 82 0.41 21.59 13.50
N ASP A 83 1.53 22.12 13.98
CA ASP A 83 1.57 23.35 14.78
C ASP A 83 1.20 24.58 13.95
N ILE A 84 1.77 24.70 12.75
CA ILE A 84 1.45 25.79 11.82
C ILE A 84 -0.02 25.70 11.38
N SER A 85 -0.53 24.50 11.13
CA SER A 85 -1.93 24.30 10.75
C SER A 85 -2.90 24.72 11.84
N ASN A 86 -2.59 24.46 13.11
CA ASN A 86 -3.37 24.94 14.24
C ASN A 86 -3.37 26.47 14.34
N LEU A 87 -2.23 27.13 14.11
CA LEU A 87 -2.12 28.59 14.15
C LEU A 87 -2.95 29.28 13.05
N VAL A 88 -3.12 28.63 11.92
CA VAL A 88 -3.95 29.13 10.80
C VAL A 88 -5.44 28.79 11.00
N GLY A 89 -5.81 28.13 12.12
CA GLY A 89 -7.20 27.80 12.45
C GLY A 89 -7.73 26.53 11.81
N ILE A 90 -6.86 25.66 11.30
CA ILE A 90 -7.25 24.36 10.76
C ILE A 90 -7.50 23.38 11.91
N ASN A 91 -8.65 22.73 11.95
CA ASN A 91 -8.98 21.72 12.95
C ASN A 91 -8.19 20.42 12.72
N VAL A 92 -6.95 20.37 13.24
CA VAL A 92 -6.01 19.25 13.05
C VAL A 92 -6.60 17.89 13.43
N PRO A 93 -7.32 17.70 14.57
CA PRO A 93 -7.90 16.40 14.92
C PRO A 93 -8.87 15.88 13.86
N LEU A 94 -9.69 16.74 13.27
CA LEU A 94 -10.65 16.37 12.24
C LEU A 94 -9.92 15.88 10.97
N TYR A 95 -8.89 16.60 10.53
CA TYR A 95 -8.10 16.19 9.35
C TYR A 95 -7.33 14.89 9.58
N ILE A 96 -6.81 14.66 10.78
CA ILE A 96 -6.19 13.37 11.14
C ILE A 96 -7.23 12.24 11.02
N SER A 97 -8.44 12.42 11.55
CA SER A 97 -9.51 11.42 11.43
C SER A 97 -9.88 11.12 9.98
N ILE A 98 -9.94 12.14 9.12
CA ILE A 98 -10.19 11.97 7.68
C ILE A 98 -9.07 11.17 7.02
N ILE A 99 -7.80 11.46 7.32
CA ILE A 99 -6.64 10.73 6.78
C ILE A 99 -6.72 9.25 7.15
N PHE A 100 -6.99 8.95 8.42
CA PHE A 100 -7.16 7.57 8.87
C PHE A 100 -8.36 6.88 8.22
N GLY A 101 -9.49 7.59 8.07
CA GLY A 101 -10.67 7.06 7.39
C GLY A 101 -10.37 6.68 5.92
N ILE A 102 -9.67 7.56 5.18
CA ILE A 102 -9.24 7.29 3.80
C ILE A 102 -8.26 6.10 3.76
N ALA A 103 -7.29 6.05 4.68
CA ALA A 103 -6.34 4.95 4.74
C ALA A 103 -7.02 3.60 5.00
N CYS A 104 -7.99 3.55 5.93
CA CYS A 104 -8.78 2.34 6.18
C CYS A 104 -9.64 1.93 4.97
N ALA A 105 -10.26 2.88 4.27
CA ALA A 105 -11.04 2.60 3.06
C ALA A 105 -10.14 2.03 1.95
N LEU A 106 -8.97 2.62 1.72
CA LEU A 106 -7.99 2.12 0.75
C LEU A 106 -7.48 0.73 1.11
N ALA A 107 -7.20 0.46 2.40
CA ALA A 107 -6.79 -0.86 2.87
C ALA A 107 -7.89 -1.91 2.65
N GLY A 108 -9.16 -1.55 2.88
CA GLY A 108 -10.31 -2.42 2.60
C GLY A 108 -10.41 -2.77 1.11
N ILE A 109 -10.33 -1.78 0.22
CA ILE A 109 -10.34 -1.99 -1.23
C ILE A 109 -9.15 -2.88 -1.65
N ALA A 110 -7.95 -2.59 -1.16
CA ALA A 110 -6.77 -3.39 -1.47
C ALA A 110 -6.93 -4.85 -0.99
N GLY A 111 -7.47 -5.07 0.21
CA GLY A 111 -7.72 -6.40 0.76
C GLY A 111 -8.70 -7.23 -0.08
N THR A 112 -9.78 -6.63 -0.56
CA THR A 112 -10.76 -7.32 -1.43
C THR A 112 -10.18 -7.66 -2.80
N LEU A 113 -9.31 -6.83 -3.35
CA LEU A 113 -8.65 -7.06 -4.64
C LEU A 113 -7.59 -8.17 -4.56
N VAL A 114 -6.84 -8.21 -3.44
CA VAL A 114 -5.72 -9.13 -3.27
C VAL A 114 -6.16 -10.52 -2.80
N GLY A 115 -7.30 -10.60 -2.09
CA GLY A 115 -7.86 -11.84 -1.55
C GLY A 115 -7.92 -13.00 -2.55
N PRO A 116 -8.46 -12.82 -3.77
CA PRO A 116 -8.52 -13.88 -4.78
C PRO A 116 -7.17 -14.44 -5.22
N THR A 117 -6.11 -13.63 -5.12
CA THR A 117 -4.77 -14.00 -5.61
C THR A 117 -3.91 -14.69 -4.55
N TYR A 118 -4.03 -14.27 -3.28
CA TYR A 118 -3.17 -14.74 -2.19
C TYR A 118 -3.83 -15.73 -1.24
N GLN A 119 -5.09 -16.08 -1.46
CA GLN A 119 -5.93 -16.78 -0.48
C GLN A 119 -6.11 -15.97 0.81
N VAL A 120 -7.26 -16.10 1.45
CA VAL A 120 -7.54 -15.32 2.67
C VAL A 120 -6.97 -16.07 3.86
N VAL A 121 -5.86 -15.57 4.40
CA VAL A 121 -5.23 -16.03 5.64
C VAL A 121 -5.07 -14.88 6.61
N VAL A 122 -5.09 -15.18 7.90
CA VAL A 122 -5.06 -14.16 8.96
C VAL A 122 -3.86 -13.20 8.86
N TYR A 123 -2.70 -13.66 8.39
CA TYR A 123 -1.50 -12.82 8.25
C TYR A 123 -1.22 -12.30 6.84
N MET A 124 -2.13 -12.46 5.89
CA MET A 124 -1.90 -11.95 4.53
C MET A 124 -1.65 -10.43 4.54
N GLY A 125 -2.32 -9.69 5.44
CA GLY A 125 -2.15 -8.25 5.60
C GLY A 125 -0.75 -7.82 5.99
N TYR A 126 -0.03 -8.63 6.78
CA TYR A 126 1.34 -8.32 7.16
C TYR A 126 2.32 -8.36 5.98
N ILE A 127 2.21 -9.39 5.13
CA ILE A 127 3.05 -9.52 3.93
C ILE A 127 2.78 -8.37 2.95
N ILE A 128 1.49 -8.05 2.75
CA ILE A 128 1.08 -6.96 1.86
C ILE A 128 1.57 -5.60 2.41
N LEU A 129 1.48 -5.38 3.73
CA LEU A 129 1.97 -4.17 4.39
C LEU A 129 3.47 -3.98 4.14
N LEU A 130 4.26 -5.04 4.29
CA LEU A 130 5.71 -4.97 4.06
C LEU A 130 6.04 -4.63 2.59
N LYS A 131 5.33 -5.22 1.63
CA LYS A 131 5.48 -4.90 0.20
C LYS A 131 5.05 -3.48 -0.12
N ALA A 132 3.94 -3.02 0.46
CA ALA A 132 3.47 -1.64 0.30
C ALA A 132 4.49 -0.65 0.88
N PHE A 133 5.08 -0.96 2.03
CA PHE A 133 6.15 -0.16 2.61
C PHE A 133 7.39 -0.10 1.70
N ALA A 134 7.84 -1.25 1.20
CA ALA A 134 8.96 -1.31 0.24
C ALA A 134 8.65 -0.47 -1.01
N SER A 135 7.45 -0.56 -1.54
CA SER A 135 7.00 0.23 -2.71
C SER A 135 6.99 1.73 -2.44
N ALA A 136 6.53 2.14 -1.25
CA ALA A 136 6.52 3.55 -0.84
C ALA A 136 7.93 4.11 -0.66
N VAL A 137 8.86 3.32 -0.11
CA VAL A 137 10.28 3.68 0.02
C VAL A 137 10.94 3.83 -1.34
N VAL A 138 10.78 2.83 -2.21
CA VAL A 138 11.33 2.84 -3.58
C VAL A 138 10.78 4.02 -4.39
N GLY A 139 9.49 4.27 -4.30
CA GLY A 139 8.83 5.38 -4.98
C GLY A 139 9.24 6.75 -4.45
N GLY A 140 9.60 6.83 -3.16
CA GLY A 140 9.93 8.04 -2.43
C GLY A 140 8.79 8.52 -1.54
N PHE A 141 9.05 8.61 -0.24
CA PHE A 141 8.07 9.08 0.73
C PHE A 141 7.57 10.50 0.42
N GLY A 142 6.26 10.71 0.58
CA GLY A 142 5.61 12.00 0.41
C GLY A 142 5.14 12.33 -1.00
N SER A 143 5.37 11.46 -1.99
CA SER A 143 4.85 11.66 -3.35
C SER A 143 3.90 10.53 -3.75
N LEU A 144 2.63 10.88 -4.04
CA LEU A 144 1.63 9.90 -4.52
C LEU A 144 2.03 9.29 -5.88
N PRO A 145 2.48 10.08 -6.88
CA PRO A 145 2.99 9.49 -8.13
C PRO A 145 4.19 8.58 -7.90
N GLY A 146 5.06 8.93 -6.94
CA GLY A 146 6.18 8.09 -6.55
C GLY A 146 5.73 6.73 -6.03
N ALA A 147 4.74 6.68 -5.15
CA ALA A 147 4.21 5.43 -4.62
C ALA A 147 3.63 4.50 -5.73
N ILE A 148 2.95 5.08 -6.73
CA ILE A 148 2.44 4.32 -7.88
C ILE A 148 3.58 3.72 -8.71
N VAL A 149 4.56 4.54 -9.08
CA VAL A 149 5.74 4.09 -9.85
C VAL A 149 6.56 3.08 -9.03
N GLY A 150 6.72 3.32 -7.72
CA GLY A 150 7.39 2.40 -6.81
C GLY A 150 6.71 1.04 -6.74
N GLY A 151 5.38 1.00 -6.67
CA GLY A 151 4.60 -0.24 -6.70
C GLY A 151 4.80 -1.02 -8.00
N PHE A 152 4.76 -0.33 -9.14
CA PHE A 152 5.04 -0.95 -10.44
C PHE A 152 6.45 -1.49 -10.55
N THR A 153 7.46 -0.72 -10.15
CA THR A 153 8.87 -1.15 -10.21
C THR A 153 9.14 -2.34 -9.31
N VAL A 154 8.61 -2.34 -8.08
CA VAL A 154 8.74 -3.49 -7.17
C VAL A 154 8.04 -4.72 -7.73
N GLY A 155 6.82 -4.59 -8.26
CA GLY A 155 6.07 -5.71 -8.83
C GLY A 155 6.75 -6.30 -10.08
N LEU A 156 7.25 -5.46 -10.99
CA LEU A 156 7.99 -5.91 -12.17
C LEU A 156 9.30 -6.61 -11.78
N PHE A 157 10.04 -6.02 -10.86
CA PHE A 157 11.30 -6.61 -10.39
C PHE A 157 11.08 -7.95 -9.69
N GLU A 158 10.08 -8.03 -8.80
CA GLU A 158 9.70 -9.26 -8.12
C GLU A 158 9.33 -10.36 -9.11
N THR A 159 8.54 -10.03 -10.13
CA THR A 159 8.11 -10.98 -11.16
C THR A 159 9.30 -11.44 -12.02
N ALA A 160 10.15 -10.51 -12.44
CA ALA A 160 11.35 -10.83 -13.20
C ALA A 160 12.30 -11.75 -12.42
N CYS A 161 12.61 -11.41 -11.17
CA CYS A 161 13.46 -12.25 -10.32
C CYS A 161 12.86 -13.62 -10.03
N SER A 162 11.55 -13.69 -9.84
CA SER A 162 10.84 -14.97 -9.65
C SER A 162 10.95 -15.88 -10.87
N PHE A 163 10.94 -15.30 -12.06
CA PHE A 163 11.06 -16.04 -13.33
C PHE A 163 12.50 -16.53 -13.57
N PHE A 164 13.51 -15.68 -13.35
CA PHE A 164 14.91 -16.01 -13.68
C PHE A 164 15.64 -16.81 -12.59
N ILE A 165 15.31 -16.61 -11.32
CA ILE A 165 16.08 -17.19 -10.20
C ILE A 165 15.27 -18.28 -9.51
N SER A 166 14.18 -17.92 -8.80
CA SER A 166 13.32 -18.87 -8.08
C SER A 166 12.06 -18.20 -7.58
N GLY A 167 10.90 -18.83 -7.79
CA GLY A 167 9.62 -18.34 -7.26
C GLY A 167 9.47 -18.51 -5.74
N SER A 168 10.30 -19.36 -5.11
CA SER A 168 10.20 -19.67 -3.68
C SER A 168 10.55 -18.50 -2.76
N HIS A 169 11.40 -17.56 -3.21
CA HIS A 169 11.87 -16.41 -2.43
C HIS A 169 11.31 -15.08 -2.94
N LYS A 170 10.13 -15.12 -3.52
CA LYS A 170 9.47 -13.98 -4.16
C LYS A 170 9.44 -12.72 -3.30
N ASP A 171 9.09 -12.86 -2.02
CA ASP A 171 8.98 -11.72 -1.09
C ASP A 171 10.36 -11.11 -0.76
N ALA A 172 11.43 -11.89 -0.75
CA ALA A 172 12.78 -11.41 -0.46
C ALA A 172 13.30 -10.45 -1.56
N TYR A 173 12.89 -10.63 -2.81
CA TYR A 173 13.32 -9.75 -3.91
C TYR A 173 12.78 -8.33 -3.78
N ALA A 174 11.57 -8.16 -3.25
CA ALA A 174 11.01 -6.84 -2.99
C ALA A 174 11.85 -6.07 -1.95
N PHE A 175 12.29 -6.76 -0.89
CA PHE A 175 13.16 -6.15 0.13
C PHE A 175 14.57 -5.89 -0.39
N LEU A 176 15.12 -6.80 -1.19
CA LEU A 176 16.42 -6.61 -1.81
C LEU A 176 16.41 -5.35 -2.69
N LEU A 177 15.38 -5.18 -3.52
CA LEU A 177 15.22 -3.96 -4.32
C LEU A 177 15.14 -2.71 -3.44
N MET A 178 14.37 -2.76 -2.36
CA MET A 178 14.27 -1.64 -1.41
C MET A 178 15.64 -1.24 -0.86
N VAL A 179 16.44 -2.22 -0.41
CA VAL A 179 17.79 -1.96 0.13
C VAL A 179 18.70 -1.37 -0.94
N VAL A 180 18.70 -1.93 -2.14
CA VAL A 180 19.52 -1.42 -3.26
C VAL A 180 19.14 0.03 -3.60
N VAL A 181 17.85 0.34 -3.69
CA VAL A 181 17.40 1.70 -3.98
C VAL A 181 17.79 2.67 -2.85
N LEU A 182 17.68 2.29 -1.59
CA LEU A 182 18.10 3.13 -0.46
C LEU A 182 19.60 3.39 -0.45
N LEU A 183 20.42 2.42 -0.88
CA LEU A 183 21.89 2.62 -0.98
C LEU A 183 22.27 3.57 -2.11
N ILE A 184 21.55 3.53 -3.24
CA ILE A 184 21.85 4.38 -4.41
C ILE A 184 21.20 5.75 -4.27
N LYS A 185 19.93 5.79 -3.83
CA LYS A 185 19.14 7.02 -3.72
C LYS A 185 18.25 7.01 -2.47
N PRO A 186 18.75 7.47 -1.33
CA PRO A 186 18.05 7.39 -0.04
C PRO A 186 16.70 8.14 0.01
N THR A 187 16.43 9.02 -0.97
CA THR A 187 15.15 9.73 -1.09
C THR A 187 14.11 8.97 -1.93
N GLY A 188 14.47 7.82 -2.52
CA GLY A 188 13.64 7.13 -3.50
C GLY A 188 13.59 7.84 -4.86
N PHE A 189 12.77 7.33 -5.79
CA PHE A 189 12.73 7.88 -7.17
C PHE A 189 12.16 9.30 -7.22
N PHE A 190 11.09 9.59 -6.47
CA PHE A 190 10.35 10.86 -6.47
C PHE A 190 10.28 11.52 -5.08
N GLY A 191 11.16 11.14 -4.16
CA GLY A 191 11.18 11.69 -2.81
C GLY A 191 11.52 13.18 -2.80
N VAL A 192 10.75 13.95 -2.05
CA VAL A 192 11.00 15.38 -1.84
C VAL A 192 12.08 15.53 -0.76
N GLN A 193 13.21 16.15 -1.10
CA GLN A 193 14.20 16.52 -0.09
C GLN A 193 13.62 17.64 0.79
N VAL A 194 13.24 17.30 2.00
CA VAL A 194 12.95 18.31 3.02
C VAL A 194 14.31 18.88 3.46
N LYS A 195 14.72 20.01 2.87
CA LYS A 195 15.84 20.79 3.43
C LYS A 195 15.37 21.35 4.77
N MET A 196 15.74 20.69 5.86
CA MET A 196 15.70 21.34 7.16
C MET A 196 16.71 22.50 7.10
N LYS A 197 16.19 23.73 7.03
CA LYS A 197 17.00 24.90 7.39
C LYS A 197 17.20 24.82 8.91
N ALA A 198 18.45 24.55 9.28
CA ALA A 198 18.94 24.76 10.65
C ALA A 198 18.86 26.25 10.98
#